data_44e2f0331ad5b762da15b9d1a7453e49
#
_entry.id   44e2f0331ad5b762da15b9d1a7453e49
#
_cell.length_a   1.000
_cell.length_b   1.000
_cell.length_c   1.000
_cell.angle_alpha   90.00
_cell.angle_beta   90.00
_cell.angle_gamma   90.00
#
_symmetry.space_group_name_H-M   'P 1'
#
loop_
_entity.id
_entity.type
_entity.pdbx_description
1 polymer ?
#
loop_
_entity_poly.entity_id
_entity_poly.type
_entity_poly.pdbx_seq_one_letter_code
_entity_poly.pdbx_strand_id
1 'polypeptide(L)'
;MWYNEVLEKQVSLAWKGNIMSEKNFYITTPIYYPSGKLHIGSAYTTIACDVLARYKRLMGYDVFYLTGLDEHGQKIQQKAEEAGITPQAYVDGMAVGVKELWKLLDI
;
A
#
# COMPACT_ATOMS: atom_id res chain seq x y z
N MET A 1 6.98 -1.13 -10.51
CA MET A 1 5.59 -0.95 -10.09
C MET A 1 5.44 -1.49 -8.67
N TRP A 2 5.32 -0.62 -7.70
CA TRP A 2 5.39 -0.97 -6.26
C TRP A 2 4.33 -1.96 -5.80
N TYR A 3 3.10 -1.82 -6.30
CA TYR A 3 1.98 -2.71 -5.99
C TYR A 3 2.29 -4.17 -6.36
N ASN A 4 2.93 -4.40 -7.50
CA ASN A 4 3.30 -5.74 -7.95
C ASN A 4 4.43 -6.34 -7.11
N GLU A 5 5.44 -5.55 -6.70
CA GLU A 5 6.54 -6.05 -5.86
C GLU A 5 6.06 -6.47 -4.47
N VAL A 6 5.15 -5.69 -3.87
CA VAL A 6 4.57 -6.03 -2.56
C VAL A 6 3.67 -7.26 -2.67
N LEU A 7 2.84 -7.32 -3.71
CA LEU A 7 1.98 -8.47 -4.00
C LEU A 7 2.81 -9.72 -4.29
N GLU A 8 3.80 -9.64 -5.17
CA GLU A 8 4.67 -10.77 -5.50
C GLU A 8 5.45 -11.27 -4.29
N LYS A 9 5.95 -10.37 -3.47
CA LYS A 9 6.69 -10.75 -2.26
C LYS A 9 5.79 -11.40 -1.21
N GLN A 10 4.58 -10.91 -1.02
CA GLN A 10 3.62 -11.49 -0.07
C GLN A 10 2.98 -12.76 -0.61
N VAL A 11 2.62 -12.80 -1.88
CA VAL A 11 2.12 -14.02 -2.54
C VAL A 11 3.20 -15.08 -2.59
N SER A 12 4.48 -14.75 -2.85
CA SER A 12 5.57 -15.72 -2.84
C SER A 12 5.87 -16.27 -1.45
N LEU A 13 5.67 -15.50 -0.40
CA LEU A 13 5.80 -15.94 0.98
C LEU A 13 4.64 -16.86 1.40
N ALA A 14 3.41 -16.54 0.98
CA ALA A 14 2.24 -17.38 1.20
C ALA A 14 2.30 -18.70 0.40
N TRP A 15 2.89 -18.66 -0.81
CA TRP A 15 2.97 -19.79 -1.73
C TRP A 15 4.15 -20.74 -1.45
N LYS A 16 5.14 -20.33 -0.64
CA LYS A 16 6.30 -21.17 -0.27
C LYS A 16 6.01 -22.26 0.77
N GLY A 17 4.76 -22.72 0.84
CA GLY A 17 4.43 -24.00 1.48
C GLY A 17 4.55 -24.02 3.00
N ASN A 18 4.50 -22.88 3.66
CA ASN A 18 4.29 -22.89 5.10
C ASN A 18 2.80 -23.11 5.37
N ILE A 19 2.53 -24.22 6.01
CA ILE A 19 1.28 -24.68 6.60
C ILE A 19 0.43 -23.45 6.91
N MET A 20 -0.69 -23.30 6.18
CA MET A 20 -1.66 -22.28 6.48
C MET A 20 -2.01 -22.37 7.95
N SER A 21 -1.68 -21.37 8.75
CA SER A 21 -2.13 -21.33 10.12
C SER A 21 -3.66 -21.43 10.09
N GLU A 22 -4.27 -22.14 11.00
CA GLU A 22 -5.74 -22.27 11.06
C GLU A 22 -6.43 -20.89 11.25
N LYS A 23 -5.62 -19.85 11.51
CA LYS A 23 -6.08 -18.49 11.78
C LYS A 23 -5.50 -17.52 10.76
N ASN A 24 -6.26 -17.25 9.71
CA ASN A 24 -5.90 -16.25 8.72
C ASN A 24 -6.66 -14.94 8.98
N PHE A 25 -6.00 -13.82 8.76
CA PHE A 25 -6.60 -12.49 8.85
C PHE A 25 -6.16 -11.63 7.67
N TYR A 26 -7.13 -11.17 6.89
CA TYR A 26 -6.91 -10.25 5.79
C TYR A 26 -7.50 -8.88 6.10
N ILE A 27 -6.71 -7.84 5.88
CA ILE A 27 -7.15 -6.45 6.03
C ILE A 27 -6.55 -5.58 4.94
N THR A 28 -7.35 -4.68 4.39
CA THR A 28 -6.91 -3.73 3.38
C THR A 28 -7.41 -2.33 3.68
N THR A 29 -6.64 -1.32 3.27
CA THR A 29 -7.12 0.06 3.18
C THR A 29 -7.84 0.27 1.86
N PRO A 30 -8.62 1.37 1.71
CA PRO A 30 -8.93 1.90 0.38
C PRO A 30 -7.62 2.23 -0.37
N ILE A 31 -7.63 2.14 -1.69
CA ILE A 31 -6.53 2.68 -2.49
C ILE A 31 -6.56 4.21 -2.46
N TYR A 32 -5.37 4.82 -2.46
CA TYR A 32 -5.27 6.28 -2.41
C TYR A 32 -4.95 6.85 -3.80
N TYR A 33 -5.58 7.98 -4.12
CA TYR A 33 -5.32 8.68 -5.38
C TYR A 33 -4.05 9.53 -5.27
N PRO A 34 -3.00 9.26 -6.06
CA PRO A 34 -1.76 10.04 -6.02
C PRO A 34 -1.85 11.33 -6.85
N SER A 35 -2.99 12.02 -6.79
CA SER A 35 -3.18 13.33 -7.44
C SER A 35 -2.60 14.50 -6.64
N GLY A 36 -2.03 14.25 -5.49
CA GLY A 36 -1.42 15.21 -4.59
C GLY A 36 -0.88 14.51 -3.35
N LYS A 37 -0.35 15.29 -2.39
CA LYS A 37 0.11 14.74 -1.12
C LYS A 37 -1.04 14.08 -0.36
N LEU A 38 -0.77 12.94 0.26
CA LEU A 38 -1.73 12.31 1.14
C LEU A 38 -2.07 13.23 2.32
N HIS A 39 -3.29 13.15 2.79
CA HIS A 39 -3.78 13.91 3.93
C HIS A 39 -3.99 13.01 5.16
N ILE A 40 -4.33 13.62 6.28
CA ILE A 40 -4.49 12.92 7.56
C ILE A 40 -5.55 11.80 7.52
N GLY A 41 -6.56 11.90 6.65
CA GLY A 41 -7.55 10.82 6.47
C GLY A 41 -6.94 9.55 5.90
N SER A 42 -5.98 9.67 4.97
CA SER A 42 -5.25 8.52 4.44
C SER A 42 -4.34 7.89 5.50
N ALA A 43 -3.65 8.71 6.29
CA ALA A 43 -2.85 8.24 7.41
C ALA A 43 -3.72 7.55 8.48
N TYR A 44 -4.87 8.12 8.81
CA TYR A 44 -5.80 7.55 9.79
C TYR A 44 -6.21 6.11 9.42
N THR A 45 -6.67 5.88 8.20
CA THR A 45 -7.09 4.54 7.75
C THR A 45 -5.94 3.56 7.71
N THR A 46 -4.76 3.99 7.24
CA THR A 46 -3.57 3.15 7.19
C THR A 46 -3.10 2.74 8.58
N ILE A 47 -3.02 3.70 9.52
CA ILE A 47 -2.64 3.43 10.91
C ILE A 47 -3.64 2.49 11.59
N ALA A 48 -4.94 2.71 11.40
CA ALA A 48 -5.97 1.85 11.98
C ALA A 48 -5.84 0.39 11.50
N CYS A 49 -5.59 0.19 10.19
CA CYS A 49 -5.36 -1.14 9.63
C CYS A 49 -4.05 -1.75 10.14
N ASP A 50 -2.98 -0.97 10.26
CA ASP A 50 -1.69 -1.43 10.77
C ASP A 50 -1.80 -1.89 12.24
N VAL A 51 -2.47 -1.12 13.09
CA VAL A 51 -2.72 -1.50 14.49
C VAL A 51 -3.46 -2.84 14.58
N LEU A 52 -4.50 -3.02 13.77
CA LEU A 52 -5.23 -4.29 13.73
C LEU A 52 -4.36 -5.45 13.20
N ALA A 53 -3.58 -5.21 12.17
CA ALA A 53 -2.67 -6.20 11.61
C ALA A 53 -1.62 -6.64 12.64
N ARG A 54 -0.99 -5.68 13.34
CA ARG A 54 -0.03 -5.96 14.42
C ARG A 54 -0.68 -6.73 15.57
N TYR A 55 -1.84 -6.29 16.02
CA TYR A 55 -2.60 -6.98 17.05
C TYR A 55 -2.90 -8.44 16.68
N LYS A 56 -3.37 -8.68 15.45
CA LYS A 56 -3.66 -10.03 14.98
C LYS A 56 -2.42 -10.91 14.88
N ARG A 57 -1.28 -10.36 14.46
CA ARG A 57 0.01 -11.07 14.49
C ARG A 57 0.41 -11.48 15.91
N LEU A 58 0.25 -10.59 16.89
CA LEU A 58 0.49 -10.91 18.31
C LEU A 58 -0.42 -12.03 18.82
N MET A 59 -1.63 -12.15 18.29
CA MET A 59 -2.58 -13.21 18.61
C MET A 59 -2.32 -14.51 17.84
N GLY A 60 -1.24 -14.60 17.07
CA GLY A 60 -0.84 -15.81 16.33
C GLY A 60 -1.59 -16.04 15.02
N TYR A 61 -2.19 -14.98 14.44
CA TYR A 61 -2.78 -15.05 13.10
C TYR A 61 -1.71 -14.91 12.02
N ASP A 62 -1.89 -15.59 10.92
CA ASP A 62 -1.24 -15.26 9.66
C ASP A 62 -1.97 -14.07 9.03
N VAL A 63 -1.27 -12.94 8.90
CA VAL A 63 -1.89 -11.67 8.55
C VAL A 63 -1.42 -11.19 7.19
N PHE A 64 -2.37 -11.01 6.29
CA PHE A 64 -2.18 -10.31 5.04
C PHE A 64 -2.76 -8.88 5.15
N TYR A 65 -1.85 -7.89 5.15
CA TYR A 65 -2.21 -6.48 5.15
C TYR A 65 -1.84 -5.85 3.80
N LEU A 66 -2.82 -5.24 3.13
CA LEU A 66 -2.66 -4.63 1.82
C LEU A 66 -3.07 -3.15 1.84
N THR A 67 -2.22 -2.31 1.28
CA THR A 67 -2.50 -0.92 0.95
C THR A 67 -1.91 -0.61 -0.42
N GLY A 68 -2.33 0.49 -1.05
CA GLY A 68 -1.83 0.83 -2.38
C GLY A 68 -2.30 2.18 -2.88
N LEU A 69 -1.88 2.49 -4.11
CA LEU A 69 -2.25 3.70 -4.84
C LEU A 69 -3.06 3.33 -6.08
N ASP A 70 -4.03 4.16 -6.43
CA ASP A 70 -4.69 4.13 -7.74
C ASP A 70 -3.81 4.88 -8.74
N GLU A 71 -3.00 4.14 -9.50
CA GLU A 71 -2.00 4.69 -10.40
C GLU A 71 -2.55 5.03 -11.80
N HIS A 72 -3.88 4.94 -11.99
CA HIS A 72 -4.52 5.20 -13.26
C HIS A 72 -5.60 6.28 -13.17
N GLY A 73 -5.88 6.90 -14.31
CA GLY A 73 -7.00 7.82 -14.47
C GLY A 73 -6.61 9.16 -15.07
N GLN A 74 -7.64 9.87 -15.54
CA GLN A 74 -7.50 11.14 -16.25
C GLN A 74 -6.77 12.21 -15.43
N LYS A 75 -6.99 12.24 -14.10
CA LYS A 75 -6.31 13.20 -13.23
C LYS A 75 -4.80 12.98 -13.17
N ILE A 76 -4.35 11.73 -13.19
CA ILE A 76 -2.93 11.39 -13.23
C ILE A 76 -2.32 11.85 -14.55
N GLN A 77 -2.99 11.57 -15.66
CA GLN A 77 -2.54 12.04 -16.97
C GLN A 77 -2.41 13.56 -17.01
N GLN A 78 -3.43 14.30 -16.58
CA GLN A 78 -3.41 15.78 -16.53
C GLN A 78 -2.25 16.29 -15.68
N LYS A 79 -2.01 15.70 -14.48
CA LYS A 79 -0.91 16.10 -13.61
C LYS A 79 0.46 15.80 -14.19
N ALA A 80 0.62 14.70 -14.89
CA ALA A 80 1.84 14.36 -15.58
C ALA A 80 2.11 15.33 -16.75
N GLU A 81 1.09 15.67 -17.53
CA GLU A 81 1.16 16.67 -18.60
C GLU A 81 1.54 18.05 -18.07
N GLU A 82 0.89 18.51 -16.98
CA GLU A 82 1.23 19.76 -16.29
C GLU A 82 2.69 19.80 -15.82
N ALA A 83 3.21 18.64 -15.38
CA ALA A 83 4.60 18.49 -14.93
C ALA A 83 5.60 18.24 -16.08
N GLY A 84 5.13 18.03 -17.31
CA GLY A 84 5.99 17.75 -18.47
C GLY A 84 6.69 16.37 -18.42
N ILE A 85 6.10 15.40 -17.74
CA ILE A 85 6.63 14.03 -17.58
C ILE A 85 5.59 12.99 -17.99
N THR A 86 6.03 11.74 -18.10
CA THR A 86 5.10 10.63 -18.39
C THR A 86 4.21 10.32 -17.18
N PRO A 87 2.97 9.82 -17.37
CA PRO A 87 2.11 9.38 -16.27
C PRO A 87 2.80 8.35 -15.35
N GLN A 88 3.57 7.43 -15.92
CA GLN A 88 4.33 6.45 -15.13
C GLN A 88 5.38 7.12 -14.23
N ALA A 89 6.17 8.04 -14.77
CA ALA A 89 7.18 8.76 -13.98
C ALA A 89 6.53 9.61 -12.86
N TYR A 90 5.34 10.17 -13.12
CA TYR A 90 4.58 10.90 -12.13
C TYR A 90 4.15 10.01 -10.96
N VAL A 91 3.51 8.87 -11.23
CA VAL A 91 3.04 7.97 -10.16
C VAL A 91 4.19 7.30 -9.42
N ASP A 92 5.29 6.96 -10.10
CA ASP A 92 6.49 6.42 -9.46
C ASP A 92 7.08 7.42 -8.45
N GLY A 93 7.14 8.71 -8.82
CA GLY A 93 7.57 9.78 -7.92
C GLY A 93 6.66 9.94 -6.70
N MET A 94 5.33 9.88 -6.91
CA MET A 94 4.36 9.94 -5.83
C MET A 94 4.47 8.71 -4.89
N ALA A 95 4.68 7.52 -5.45
CA ALA A 95 4.83 6.30 -4.68
C ALA A 95 6.05 6.35 -3.72
N VAL A 96 7.15 6.97 -4.15
CA VAL A 96 8.32 7.20 -3.27
C VAL A 96 7.93 7.99 -2.03
N GLY A 97 7.25 9.13 -2.21
CA GLY A 97 6.82 9.98 -1.08
C GLY A 97 5.85 9.26 -0.13
N VAL A 98 4.97 8.42 -0.65
CA VAL A 98 4.05 7.60 0.16
C VAL A 98 4.81 6.55 0.96
N LYS A 99 5.78 5.87 0.36
CA LYS A 99 6.64 4.90 1.07
C LYS A 99 7.43 5.56 2.19
N GLU A 100 7.97 6.75 1.96
CA GLU A 100 8.69 7.51 3.00
C GLU A 100 7.77 7.89 4.16
N LEU A 101 6.52 8.28 3.86
CA LEU A 101 5.53 8.58 4.88
C LEU A 101 5.19 7.33 5.73
N TRP A 102 4.96 6.18 5.11
CA TRP A 102 4.68 4.95 5.85
C TRP A 102 5.89 4.50 6.66
N LYS A 103 7.09 4.63 6.12
CA LYS A 103 8.32 4.39 6.88
C LYS A 103 8.47 5.29 8.10
N LEU A 104 8.12 6.59 7.97
CA LEU A 104 8.13 7.53 9.10
C LEU A 104 7.15 7.12 10.21
N LEU A 105 6.02 6.51 9.84
CA LEU A 105 4.99 6.02 10.76
C LEU A 105 5.24 4.57 11.24
N ASP A 106 6.36 3.99 10.85
CA ASP A 106 6.73 2.59 11.16
C ASP A 106 5.69 1.56 10.65
N ILE A 107 5.14 1.82 9.47
CA ILE A 107 4.16 0.95 8.77
C ILE A 107 4.83 0.19 7.63
#